data_fc40aec40a163b73d77d96aad0647f7f
#
_entry.id   fc40aec40a163b73d77d96aad0647f7f
#
_cell.length_a   1.000
_cell.length_b   1.000
_cell.length_c   1.000
_cell.angle_alpha   90.00
_cell.angle_beta   90.00
_cell.angle_gamma   90.00
#
_symmetry.space_group_name_H-M   'P 1'
#
loop_
_entity.id
_entity.type
_entity.pdbx_description
1 polymer ?
#
loop_
_entity_poly.entity_id
_entity_poly.type
_entity_poly.pdbx_seq_one_letter_code
_entity_poly.pdbx_strand_id
1 'polypeptide(L)'
;NITKTARVLYMSQPTLTARIKQIEESLGTKLLYRGNKGITFTETGEYTVKFAEHILGEMQELRETITNMQEDVAGTLRIAAPSILARYFLPKLLGRFQDMYPKTKFDVQIAQSSDVISLASSLGIHFGFVRNDFDWREDERVLLTTNHVCAVAAQPFKLEDLPHMVRVDYDTDQYYQNLLDGWWHETFEDSPIIGTRVSNLDLCKEMVFNGLGYGILPSILIEEYPQLYSIPLVHKNGSKLERKTWLIYKKELLDL
;
A
#
# COMPACT_ATOMS: atom_id res chain seq x y z
N ASN A 1 -19.78 -13.32 -2.84
CA ASN A 1 -20.86 -14.32 -2.58
C ASN A 1 -21.89 -13.71 -1.63
N ILE A 2 -23.15 -13.49 -2.13
CA ILE A 2 -24.25 -12.83 -1.39
C ILE A 2 -24.48 -13.44 0.00
N THR A 3 -24.41 -14.76 0.14
CA THR A 3 -24.62 -15.41 1.43
C THR A 3 -23.57 -15.02 2.47
N LYS A 4 -22.29 -14.95 2.04
CA LYS A 4 -21.20 -14.52 2.93
C LYS A 4 -21.35 -13.04 3.29
N THR A 5 -21.69 -12.18 2.33
CA THR A 5 -21.92 -10.75 2.55
C THR A 5 -23.13 -10.51 3.48
N ALA A 6 -24.22 -11.24 3.31
CA ALA A 6 -25.40 -11.13 4.18
C ALA A 6 -25.05 -11.43 5.64
N ARG A 7 -24.21 -12.43 5.91
CA ARG A 7 -23.73 -12.72 7.26
C ARG A 7 -22.92 -11.58 7.87
N VAL A 8 -22.01 -10.99 7.07
CA VAL A 8 -21.21 -9.82 7.51
C VAL A 8 -22.10 -8.62 7.86
N LEU A 9 -23.20 -8.45 7.12
CA LEU A 9 -24.18 -7.36 7.35
C LEU A 9 -25.26 -7.72 8.37
N TYR A 10 -25.14 -8.85 9.07
CA TYR A 10 -26.12 -9.33 10.06
C TYR A 10 -27.56 -9.39 9.53
N MET A 11 -27.73 -9.79 8.26
CA MET A 11 -29.05 -9.92 7.64
C MET A 11 -29.20 -11.26 6.91
N SER A 12 -30.46 -11.62 6.56
CA SER A 12 -30.71 -12.81 5.75
C SER A 12 -30.34 -12.60 4.29
N GLN A 13 -29.93 -13.65 3.59
CA GLN A 13 -29.63 -13.59 2.16
C GLN A 13 -30.83 -13.13 1.31
N PRO A 14 -32.09 -13.55 1.58
CA PRO A 14 -33.25 -13.00 0.88
C PRO A 14 -33.41 -11.50 1.07
N THR A 15 -33.18 -11.00 2.29
CA THR A 15 -33.26 -9.56 2.61
C THR A 15 -32.22 -8.76 1.82
N LEU A 16 -30.98 -9.23 1.78
CA LEU A 16 -29.92 -8.56 0.99
C LEU A 16 -30.26 -8.57 -0.51
N THR A 17 -30.76 -9.72 -1.01
CA THR A 17 -31.17 -9.83 -2.42
C THR A 17 -32.32 -8.88 -2.76
N ALA A 18 -33.31 -8.71 -1.88
CA ALA A 18 -34.42 -7.80 -2.07
C ALA A 18 -33.94 -6.33 -2.08
N ARG A 19 -33.01 -5.95 -1.18
CA ARG A 19 -32.44 -4.59 -1.16
C ARG A 19 -31.63 -4.27 -2.42
N ILE A 20 -30.82 -5.23 -2.90
CA ILE A 20 -30.11 -5.04 -4.18
C ILE A 20 -31.09 -4.82 -5.32
N LYS A 21 -32.18 -5.63 -5.37
CA LYS A 21 -33.21 -5.49 -6.39
C LYS A 21 -33.91 -4.12 -6.33
N GLN A 22 -34.19 -3.61 -5.15
CA GLN A 22 -34.78 -2.27 -4.97
C GLN A 22 -33.84 -1.17 -5.51
N ILE A 23 -32.53 -1.29 -5.27
CA ILE A 23 -31.53 -0.34 -5.83
C ILE A 23 -31.51 -0.44 -7.35
N GLU A 24 -31.46 -1.66 -7.92
CA GLU A 24 -31.51 -1.88 -9.38
C GLU A 24 -32.78 -1.28 -10.00
N GLU A 25 -33.92 -1.46 -9.35
CA GLU A 25 -35.21 -0.89 -9.80
C GLU A 25 -35.21 0.64 -9.72
N SER A 26 -34.67 1.21 -8.65
CA SER A 26 -34.55 2.66 -8.47
C SER A 26 -33.63 3.31 -9.51
N LEU A 27 -32.55 2.64 -9.86
CA LEU A 27 -31.58 3.14 -10.85
C LEU A 27 -31.96 2.75 -12.31
N GLY A 28 -32.97 1.92 -12.51
CA GLY A 28 -33.43 1.46 -13.81
C GLY A 28 -32.41 0.56 -14.54
N THR A 29 -31.44 -0.02 -13.84
CA THR A 29 -30.38 -0.82 -14.47
C THR A 29 -29.96 -1.98 -13.54
N LYS A 30 -29.33 -3.01 -14.16
CA LYS A 30 -28.75 -4.11 -13.41
C LYS A 30 -27.34 -3.77 -12.93
N LEU A 31 -27.10 -4.01 -11.67
CA LEU A 31 -25.79 -3.80 -11.05
C LEU A 31 -24.96 -5.10 -10.95
N LEU A 32 -25.63 -6.26 -11.00
CA LEU A 32 -24.99 -7.56 -10.82
C LEU A 32 -25.36 -8.52 -11.95
N TYR A 33 -24.34 -9.18 -12.51
CA TYR A 33 -24.51 -10.41 -13.27
C TYR A 33 -24.54 -11.62 -12.33
N ARG A 34 -25.53 -12.50 -12.54
CA ARG A 34 -25.64 -13.78 -11.84
C ARG A 34 -25.36 -14.92 -12.82
N GLY A 35 -24.30 -15.66 -12.63
CA GLY A 35 -23.90 -16.76 -13.48
C GLY A 35 -23.53 -18.01 -12.68
N ASN A 36 -23.28 -19.10 -13.38
CA ASN A 36 -22.90 -20.40 -12.79
C ASN A 36 -21.56 -20.35 -12.03
N LYS A 37 -20.74 -19.33 -12.26
CA LYS A 37 -19.43 -19.09 -11.58
C LYS A 37 -19.54 -18.10 -10.41
N GLY A 38 -20.75 -17.62 -10.09
CA GLY A 38 -20.96 -16.66 -9.01
C GLY A 38 -21.59 -15.35 -9.46
N ILE A 39 -21.27 -14.27 -8.76
CA ILE A 39 -21.81 -12.94 -9.00
C ILE A 39 -20.66 -12.00 -9.30
N THR A 40 -20.80 -11.22 -10.37
CA THR A 40 -19.88 -10.15 -10.76
C THR A 40 -20.67 -8.85 -10.94
N PHE A 41 -20.02 -7.72 -10.79
CA PHE A 41 -20.62 -6.43 -11.09
C PHE A 41 -20.79 -6.24 -12.61
N THR A 42 -21.79 -5.47 -12.99
CA THR A 42 -21.88 -4.86 -14.32
C THR A 42 -21.00 -3.62 -14.33
N GLU A 43 -20.74 -3.02 -15.50
CA GLU A 43 -20.03 -1.74 -15.60
C GLU A 43 -20.74 -0.64 -14.79
N THR A 44 -22.07 -0.55 -14.92
CA THR A 44 -22.89 0.33 -14.05
C THR A 44 -22.84 -0.04 -12.60
N GLY A 45 -22.67 -1.31 -12.25
CA GLY A 45 -22.49 -1.81 -10.89
C GLY A 45 -21.17 -1.34 -10.29
N GLU A 46 -20.07 -1.45 -11.02
CA GLU A 46 -18.75 -0.96 -10.59
C GLU A 46 -18.74 0.55 -10.38
N TYR A 47 -19.35 1.30 -11.30
CA TYR A 47 -19.51 2.74 -11.15
C TYR A 47 -20.36 3.11 -9.93
N THR A 48 -21.48 2.40 -9.72
CA THR A 48 -22.37 2.63 -8.57
C THR A 48 -21.65 2.35 -7.23
N VAL A 49 -20.81 1.30 -7.17
CA VAL A 49 -20.01 1.01 -5.96
C VAL A 49 -19.04 2.14 -5.67
N LYS A 50 -18.25 2.59 -6.64
CA LYS A 50 -17.33 3.72 -6.48
C LYS A 50 -18.03 4.99 -6.00
N PHE A 51 -19.19 5.29 -6.58
CA PHE A 51 -19.98 6.46 -6.18
C PHE A 51 -20.57 6.31 -4.77
N ALA A 52 -21.03 5.12 -4.39
CA ALA A 52 -21.51 4.85 -3.05
C ALA A 52 -20.39 4.95 -2.00
N GLU A 53 -19.19 4.47 -2.30
CA GLU A 53 -18.00 4.63 -1.45
C GLU A 53 -17.66 6.10 -1.24
N HIS A 54 -17.72 6.91 -2.29
CA HIS A 54 -17.51 8.36 -2.19
C HIS A 54 -18.54 9.04 -1.26
N ILE A 55 -19.85 8.78 -1.46
CA ILE A 55 -20.90 9.34 -0.59
C ILE A 55 -20.71 8.91 0.88
N LEU A 56 -20.38 7.64 1.11
CA LEU A 56 -20.12 7.14 2.46
C LEU A 56 -18.91 7.83 3.09
N GLY A 57 -17.89 8.13 2.31
CA GLY A 57 -16.73 8.92 2.71
C GLY A 57 -17.14 10.34 3.16
N GLU A 58 -17.89 11.06 2.33
CA GLU A 58 -18.39 12.41 2.66
C GLU A 58 -19.30 12.44 3.90
N MET A 59 -20.18 11.44 4.04
CA MET A 59 -21.02 11.32 5.24
C MET A 59 -20.20 11.08 6.51
N GLN A 60 -19.13 10.33 6.41
CA GLN A 60 -18.23 10.09 7.53
C GLN A 60 -17.46 11.37 7.88
N GLU A 61 -16.96 12.09 6.89
CA GLU A 61 -16.31 13.39 7.03
C GLU A 61 -17.22 14.42 7.72
N LEU A 62 -18.47 14.52 7.27
CA LEU A 62 -19.46 15.40 7.93
C LEU A 62 -19.64 15.06 9.42
N ARG A 63 -19.71 13.77 9.78
CA ARG A 63 -19.80 13.33 11.17
C ARG A 63 -18.58 13.73 11.98
N GLU A 64 -17.39 13.57 11.40
CA GLU A 64 -16.12 13.93 12.05
C GLU A 64 -16.01 15.45 12.23
N THR A 65 -16.38 16.23 11.22
CA THR A 65 -16.43 17.70 11.29
C THR A 65 -17.35 18.17 12.41
N ILE A 66 -18.57 17.62 12.51
CA ILE A 66 -19.51 17.94 13.58
C ILE A 66 -18.91 17.60 14.96
N THR A 67 -18.19 16.49 15.06
CA THR A 67 -17.51 16.08 16.31
C THR A 67 -16.36 17.00 16.66
N ASN A 68 -15.59 17.47 15.68
CA ASN A 68 -14.44 18.36 15.86
C ASN A 68 -14.82 19.84 16.12
N MET A 69 -16.06 20.23 15.88
CA MET A 69 -16.57 21.56 16.28
C MET A 69 -16.59 21.78 17.81
N GLN A 70 -16.34 20.75 18.59
CA GLN A 70 -16.14 20.83 20.04
C GLN A 70 -14.64 20.97 20.31
N GLU A 71 -14.17 22.10 20.74
CA GLU A 71 -12.83 22.64 21.12
C GLU A 71 -11.61 21.68 21.29
N ASP A 72 -11.74 20.38 21.16
CA ASP A 72 -10.69 19.37 21.31
C ASP A 72 -10.43 18.66 19.97
N VAL A 73 -9.16 18.60 19.55
CA VAL A 73 -8.74 17.77 18.42
C VAL A 73 -9.01 16.29 18.74
N ALA A 74 -10.09 15.78 18.20
CA ALA A 74 -10.56 14.41 18.41
C ALA A 74 -11.08 13.85 17.07
N GLY A 75 -11.20 12.53 16.99
CA GLY A 75 -11.71 11.89 15.77
C GLY A 75 -10.86 10.72 15.33
N THR A 76 -11.16 10.17 14.16
CA THR A 76 -10.41 9.03 13.62
C THR A 76 -9.65 9.44 12.36
N LEU A 77 -8.33 9.36 12.42
CA LEU A 77 -7.46 9.58 11.28
C LEU A 77 -7.32 8.28 10.48
N ARG A 78 -7.88 8.27 9.26
CA ARG A 78 -7.81 7.12 8.34
C ARG A 78 -6.59 7.23 7.45
N ILE A 79 -5.76 6.21 7.46
CA ILE A 79 -4.46 6.19 6.78
C ILE A 79 -4.34 4.89 5.99
N ALA A 80 -3.89 4.98 4.75
CA ALA A 80 -3.49 3.80 3.99
C ALA A 80 -2.01 3.86 3.62
N ALA A 81 -1.32 2.74 3.77
CA ALA A 81 0.11 2.66 3.51
C ALA A 81 0.56 1.27 3.05
N PRO A 82 1.62 1.15 2.23
CA PRO A 82 2.31 -0.10 2.00
C PRO A 82 2.87 -0.70 3.29
N SER A 83 2.89 -2.04 3.36
CA SER A 83 3.21 -2.81 4.57
C SER A 83 4.50 -2.37 5.28
N ILE A 84 5.56 -2.06 4.53
CA ILE A 84 6.83 -1.59 5.08
C ILE A 84 6.68 -0.26 5.81
N LEU A 85 5.96 0.69 5.24
CA LEU A 85 5.74 1.99 5.89
C LEU A 85 4.82 1.85 7.10
N ALA A 86 3.77 1.04 6.99
CA ALA A 86 2.87 0.73 8.09
C ALA A 86 3.61 0.08 9.28
N ARG A 87 4.65 -0.73 8.99
CA ARG A 87 5.40 -1.44 10.03
C ARG A 87 6.56 -0.63 10.64
N TYR A 88 7.36 0.04 9.81
CA TYR A 88 8.62 0.65 10.25
C TYR A 88 8.54 2.15 10.47
N PHE A 89 7.60 2.84 9.83
CA PHE A 89 7.50 4.29 9.87
C PHE A 89 6.29 4.78 10.68
N LEU A 90 5.09 4.28 10.38
CA LEU A 90 3.86 4.78 11.00
C LEU A 90 3.82 4.65 12.52
N PRO A 91 4.25 3.56 13.17
CA PRO A 91 4.12 3.44 14.63
C PRO A 91 4.83 4.58 15.38
N LYS A 92 6.03 4.95 14.95
CA LYS A 92 6.81 6.06 15.55
C LYS A 92 6.13 7.41 15.29
N LEU A 93 5.59 7.62 14.09
CA LEU A 93 4.89 8.85 13.72
C LEU A 93 3.58 9.00 14.50
N LEU A 94 2.75 7.97 14.52
CA LEU A 94 1.45 7.98 15.16
C LEU A 94 1.56 8.06 16.69
N GLY A 95 2.58 7.43 17.29
CA GLY A 95 2.86 7.57 18.72
C GLY A 95 3.11 9.02 19.10
N ARG A 96 3.99 9.72 18.36
CA ARG A 96 4.24 11.15 18.59
C ARG A 96 2.99 12.02 18.40
N PHE A 97 2.16 11.69 17.40
CA PHE A 97 0.93 12.40 17.14
C PHE A 97 -0.07 12.20 18.29
N GLN A 98 -0.18 10.98 18.80
CA GLN A 98 -1.09 10.65 19.91
C GLN A 98 -0.66 11.31 21.22
N ASP A 99 0.65 11.48 21.45
CA ASP A 99 1.16 12.24 22.60
C ASP A 99 0.70 13.72 22.57
N MET A 100 0.63 14.32 21.39
CA MET A 100 0.17 15.70 21.21
C MET A 100 -1.36 15.82 21.22
N TYR A 101 -2.06 14.79 20.70
CA TYR A 101 -3.52 14.78 20.52
C TYR A 101 -4.13 13.48 21.06
N PRO A 102 -4.25 13.31 22.39
CA PRO A 102 -4.61 12.03 23.02
C PRO A 102 -6.01 11.50 22.67
N LYS A 103 -6.91 12.36 22.20
CA LYS A 103 -8.28 11.99 21.82
C LYS A 103 -8.41 11.50 20.37
N THR A 104 -7.30 11.50 19.61
CA THR A 104 -7.28 11.01 18.23
C THR A 104 -7.21 9.50 18.19
N LYS A 105 -7.97 8.89 17.30
CA LYS A 105 -7.91 7.46 16.95
C LYS A 105 -7.29 7.29 15.57
N PHE A 106 -6.72 6.13 15.31
CA PHE A 106 -6.14 5.80 14.02
C PHE A 106 -6.80 4.56 13.44
N ASP A 107 -7.16 4.64 12.16
CA ASP A 107 -7.54 3.51 11.34
C ASP A 107 -6.48 3.36 10.24
N VAL A 108 -5.69 2.29 10.32
CA VAL A 108 -4.54 2.09 9.42
C VAL A 108 -4.78 0.88 8.54
N GLN A 109 -4.91 1.13 7.25
CA GLN A 109 -5.10 0.13 6.21
C GLN A 109 -3.78 -0.18 5.51
N ILE A 110 -3.46 -1.49 5.38
CA ILE A 110 -2.34 -1.92 4.55
C ILE A 110 -2.85 -2.13 3.12
N ALA A 111 -2.28 -1.39 2.18
CA ALA A 111 -2.65 -1.45 0.77
C ALA A 111 -1.43 -1.23 -0.14
N GLN A 112 -1.48 -1.70 -1.39
CA GLN A 112 -0.49 -1.36 -2.40
C GLN A 112 -0.67 0.10 -2.86
N SER A 113 0.37 0.69 -3.43
CA SER A 113 0.34 2.11 -3.86
C SER A 113 -0.82 2.45 -4.79
N SER A 114 -1.18 1.56 -5.73
CA SER A 114 -2.33 1.72 -6.62
C SER A 114 -3.66 1.81 -5.86
N ASP A 115 -3.81 0.96 -4.86
CA ASP A 115 -5.04 0.90 -4.05
C ASP A 115 -5.13 2.09 -3.10
N VAL A 116 -3.97 2.53 -2.54
CA VAL A 116 -3.89 3.77 -1.74
C VAL A 116 -4.36 4.98 -2.54
N ILE A 117 -3.93 5.10 -3.81
CA ILE A 117 -4.37 6.18 -4.70
C ILE A 117 -5.89 6.12 -4.92
N SER A 118 -6.44 4.93 -5.17
CA SER A 118 -7.89 4.74 -5.34
C SER A 118 -8.68 5.09 -4.09
N LEU A 119 -8.18 4.70 -2.91
CA LEU A 119 -8.80 5.04 -1.61
C LEU A 119 -8.75 6.55 -1.33
N ALA A 120 -7.65 7.22 -1.66
CA ALA A 120 -7.54 8.66 -1.51
C ALA A 120 -8.50 9.40 -2.45
N SER A 121 -8.62 8.95 -3.71
CA SER A 121 -9.57 9.54 -4.68
C SER A 121 -11.03 9.41 -4.25
N SER A 122 -11.40 8.32 -3.56
CA SER A 122 -12.77 8.07 -3.07
C SER A 122 -13.07 8.64 -1.69
N LEU A 123 -12.19 9.48 -1.11
CA LEU A 123 -12.29 9.98 0.28
C LEU A 123 -12.36 8.86 1.35
N GLY A 124 -11.96 7.64 1.01
CA GLY A 124 -11.91 6.52 1.94
C GLY A 124 -10.84 6.67 3.03
N ILE A 125 -9.83 7.51 2.77
CA ILE A 125 -8.72 7.82 3.69
C ILE A 125 -8.43 9.32 3.71
N HIS A 126 -7.84 9.81 4.81
CA HIS A 126 -7.36 11.18 4.93
C HIS A 126 -5.94 11.33 4.38
N PHE A 127 -5.07 10.38 4.68
CA PHE A 127 -3.69 10.36 4.23
C PHE A 127 -3.33 9.03 3.59
N GLY A 128 -2.72 9.11 2.41
CA GLY A 128 -2.15 7.97 1.70
C GLY A 128 -0.64 8.02 1.65
N PHE A 129 0.03 6.91 1.92
CA PHE A 129 1.46 6.77 1.66
C PHE A 129 1.66 5.96 0.39
N VAL A 130 2.36 6.54 -0.57
CA VAL A 130 2.59 5.93 -1.89
C VAL A 130 4.08 5.83 -2.16
N ARG A 131 4.50 4.74 -2.76
CA ARG A 131 5.88 4.54 -3.15
C ARG A 131 6.10 4.76 -4.64
N ASN A 132 7.31 5.24 -4.96
CA ASN A 132 7.79 5.55 -6.29
C ASN A 132 7.09 6.76 -6.93
N ASP A 133 7.46 7.10 -8.16
CA ASP A 133 6.78 8.15 -8.90
C ASP A 133 5.48 7.58 -9.51
N PHE A 134 4.41 8.35 -9.45
CA PHE A 134 3.07 7.97 -9.89
C PHE A 134 2.33 9.20 -10.41
N ASP A 135 1.29 8.98 -11.19
CA ASP A 135 0.43 10.06 -11.67
C ASP A 135 -0.63 10.37 -10.60
N TRP A 136 -0.47 11.49 -9.92
CA TRP A 136 -1.41 12.03 -8.95
C TRP A 136 -1.70 13.47 -9.36
N ARG A 137 -2.87 13.71 -9.92
CA ARG A 137 -3.30 15.01 -10.43
C ARG A 137 -4.40 15.65 -9.62
N GLU A 138 -4.95 14.89 -8.66
CA GLU A 138 -6.17 15.30 -7.98
C GLU A 138 -5.91 16.26 -6.83
N ASP A 139 -4.69 16.25 -6.22
CA ASP A 139 -4.39 17.13 -5.10
C ASP A 139 -2.91 17.14 -4.66
N GLU A 140 -2.65 17.41 -3.37
CA GLU A 140 -1.32 17.63 -2.83
C GLU A 140 -0.54 16.34 -2.65
N ARG A 141 0.75 16.39 -2.97
CA ARG A 141 1.71 15.34 -2.65
C ARG A 141 2.98 15.95 -2.04
N VAL A 142 3.46 15.31 -0.98
CA VAL A 142 4.68 15.71 -0.28
C VAL A 142 5.69 14.57 -0.32
N LEU A 143 6.89 14.83 -0.83
CA LEU A 143 7.99 13.87 -0.75
C LEU A 143 8.46 13.77 0.72
N LEU A 144 8.25 12.62 1.34
CA LEU A 144 8.63 12.40 2.74
C LEU A 144 10.07 11.92 2.88
N THR A 145 10.46 10.95 2.06
CA THR A 145 11.79 10.35 2.13
C THR A 145 12.17 9.65 0.84
N THR A 146 13.47 9.51 0.66
CA THR A 146 14.07 8.70 -0.40
C THR A 146 14.98 7.65 0.25
N ASN A 147 14.69 6.38 0.03
CA ASN A 147 15.50 5.29 0.53
C ASN A 147 16.35 4.70 -0.61
N HIS A 148 17.57 4.27 -0.30
CA HIS A 148 18.40 3.54 -1.23
C HIS A 148 17.96 2.08 -1.30
N VAL A 149 18.20 1.46 -2.45
CA VAL A 149 18.07 0.02 -2.64
C VAL A 149 19.46 -0.60 -2.53
N CYS A 150 19.57 -1.68 -1.76
CA CYS A 150 20.84 -2.33 -1.48
C CYS A 150 20.76 -3.82 -1.83
N ALA A 151 21.86 -4.39 -2.32
CA ALA A 151 22.10 -5.82 -2.23
C ALA A 151 22.53 -6.13 -0.79
N VAL A 152 21.98 -7.17 -0.19
CA VAL A 152 22.15 -7.51 1.23
C VAL A 152 22.41 -9.00 1.39
N ALA A 153 23.39 -9.37 2.19
CA ALA A 153 23.70 -10.76 2.52
C ALA A 153 24.18 -10.91 3.97
N ALA A 154 24.12 -12.13 4.50
CA ALA A 154 24.63 -12.44 5.85
C ALA A 154 26.17 -12.52 5.92
N GLN A 155 26.84 -12.67 4.78
CA GLN A 155 28.29 -12.77 4.67
C GLN A 155 28.84 -11.66 3.77
N PRO A 156 30.11 -11.26 3.91
CA PRO A 156 30.75 -10.30 3.02
C PRO A 156 30.70 -10.77 1.56
N PHE A 157 30.41 -9.86 0.66
CA PHE A 157 30.36 -10.09 -0.78
C PHE A 157 30.76 -8.84 -1.54
N LYS A 158 31.01 -8.96 -2.84
CA LYS A 158 31.17 -7.83 -3.75
C LYS A 158 29.98 -7.76 -4.72
N LEU A 159 29.75 -6.59 -5.31
CA LEU A 159 28.65 -6.41 -6.24
C LEU A 159 28.79 -7.34 -7.47
N GLU A 160 30.03 -7.58 -7.91
CA GLU A 160 30.37 -8.43 -9.06
C GLU A 160 30.03 -9.91 -8.80
N ASP A 161 29.90 -10.33 -7.54
CA ASP A 161 29.61 -11.72 -7.18
C ASP A 161 28.11 -12.07 -7.36
N LEU A 162 27.22 -11.06 -7.41
CA LEU A 162 25.76 -11.25 -7.42
C LEU A 162 25.25 -12.20 -8.52
N PRO A 163 25.76 -12.20 -9.78
CA PRO A 163 25.33 -13.14 -10.80
C PRO A 163 25.58 -14.61 -10.46
N HIS A 164 26.57 -14.87 -9.60
CA HIS A 164 26.99 -16.22 -9.20
C HIS A 164 26.47 -16.63 -7.81
N MET A 165 25.78 -15.70 -7.11
CA MET A 165 25.17 -15.94 -5.81
C MET A 165 23.70 -16.29 -5.94
N VAL A 166 23.19 -17.09 -5.01
CA VAL A 166 21.76 -17.40 -4.93
C VAL A 166 20.99 -16.21 -4.38
N ARG A 167 19.96 -15.78 -5.12
CA ARG A 167 19.06 -14.70 -4.72
C ARG A 167 17.82 -15.26 -4.02
N VAL A 168 17.45 -14.63 -2.92
CA VAL A 168 16.12 -14.73 -2.31
C VAL A 168 15.26 -13.63 -2.93
N ASP A 169 14.26 -14.03 -3.70
CA ASP A 169 13.33 -13.12 -4.39
C ASP A 169 12.01 -13.01 -3.63
N TYR A 170 11.22 -11.95 -3.89
CA TYR A 170 9.95 -11.73 -3.20
C TYR A 170 8.94 -11.04 -4.11
N ASP A 171 7.66 -11.24 -3.79
CA ASP A 171 6.58 -10.59 -4.52
C ASP A 171 6.49 -9.10 -4.17
N THR A 172 6.43 -8.26 -5.19
CA THR A 172 6.36 -6.81 -5.08
C THR A 172 5.46 -6.22 -6.18
N ASP A 173 5.20 -4.91 -6.12
CA ASP A 173 4.47 -4.23 -7.18
C ASP A 173 5.28 -4.22 -8.50
N GLN A 174 4.55 -4.19 -9.63
CA GLN A 174 5.14 -4.29 -10.97
C GLN A 174 6.13 -3.15 -11.25
N TYR A 175 5.87 -1.94 -10.72
CA TYR A 175 6.76 -0.81 -10.93
C TYR A 175 8.13 -1.07 -10.28
N TYR A 176 8.12 -1.55 -9.04
CA TYR A 176 9.36 -1.83 -8.33
C TYR A 176 10.10 -3.04 -8.92
N GLN A 177 9.36 -4.05 -9.37
CA GLN A 177 9.95 -5.17 -10.10
C GLN A 177 10.66 -4.67 -11.37
N ASN A 178 10.01 -3.85 -12.18
CA ASN A 178 10.62 -3.28 -13.38
C ASN A 178 11.86 -2.43 -13.08
N LEU A 179 11.86 -1.72 -11.96
CA LEU A 179 13.01 -0.93 -11.51
C LEU A 179 14.21 -1.83 -11.20
N LEU A 180 13.99 -2.94 -10.49
CA LEU A 180 15.02 -3.90 -10.14
C LEU A 180 15.55 -4.65 -11.37
N ASP A 181 14.65 -5.10 -12.24
CA ASP A 181 14.99 -5.78 -13.48
C ASP A 181 15.76 -4.86 -14.43
N GLY A 182 15.35 -3.60 -14.55
CA GLY A 182 16.05 -2.59 -15.33
C GLY A 182 17.48 -2.37 -14.83
N TRP A 183 17.65 -2.19 -13.52
CA TRP A 183 18.98 -2.06 -12.92
C TRP A 183 19.83 -3.32 -13.13
N TRP A 184 19.25 -4.51 -12.99
CA TRP A 184 19.97 -5.77 -13.18
C TRP A 184 20.50 -5.90 -14.60
N HIS A 185 19.65 -5.69 -15.61
CA HIS A 185 20.02 -5.74 -17.04
C HIS A 185 21.00 -4.63 -17.45
N GLU A 186 20.95 -3.46 -16.77
CA GLU A 186 21.95 -2.41 -16.97
C GLU A 186 23.34 -2.86 -16.47
N THR A 187 23.40 -3.66 -15.39
CA THR A 187 24.62 -3.94 -14.65
C THR A 187 25.24 -5.26 -15.05
N PHE A 188 24.44 -6.30 -15.33
CA PHE A 188 24.87 -7.67 -15.60
C PHE A 188 24.28 -8.21 -16.90
N GLU A 189 25.05 -9.09 -17.55
CA GLU A 189 24.62 -9.82 -18.75
C GLU A 189 23.83 -11.07 -18.40
N ASP A 190 24.20 -11.75 -17.31
CA ASP A 190 23.58 -12.99 -16.84
C ASP A 190 22.32 -12.71 -16.02
N SER A 191 21.35 -13.63 -16.11
CA SER A 191 20.16 -13.58 -15.26
C SER A 191 20.48 -13.96 -13.81
N PRO A 192 19.78 -13.41 -12.80
CA PRO A 192 20.00 -13.77 -11.41
C PRO A 192 19.62 -15.23 -11.13
N ILE A 193 20.38 -15.91 -10.28
CA ILE A 193 20.09 -17.27 -9.83
C ILE A 193 19.07 -17.20 -8.69
N ILE A 194 17.77 -17.42 -8.98
CA ILE A 194 16.73 -17.43 -7.98
C ILE A 194 16.67 -18.79 -7.28
N GLY A 195 17.05 -18.85 -6.00
CA GLY A 195 16.99 -20.07 -5.21
C GLY A 195 15.74 -20.18 -4.35
N THR A 196 15.22 -19.05 -3.89
CA THR A 196 14.04 -19.00 -3.03
C THR A 196 13.16 -17.83 -3.44
N ARG A 197 11.83 -18.03 -3.49
CA ARG A 197 10.85 -16.96 -3.68
C ARG A 197 9.89 -16.94 -2.51
N VAL A 198 9.64 -15.76 -1.96
CA VAL A 198 8.78 -15.53 -0.80
C VAL A 198 7.73 -14.47 -1.10
N SER A 199 6.66 -14.46 -0.32
CA SER A 199 5.50 -13.59 -0.56
C SER A 199 5.69 -12.12 -0.21
N ASN A 200 6.72 -11.77 0.56
CA ASN A 200 6.93 -10.39 1.00
C ASN A 200 8.38 -10.11 1.39
N LEU A 201 8.69 -8.82 1.50
CA LEU A 201 10.01 -8.27 1.80
C LEU A 201 10.54 -8.65 3.20
N ASP A 202 9.66 -8.72 4.21
CA ASP A 202 10.08 -9.07 5.57
C ASP A 202 10.58 -10.50 5.63
N LEU A 203 9.87 -11.42 4.97
CA LEU A 203 10.29 -12.81 4.91
C LEU A 203 11.59 -12.98 4.10
N CYS A 204 11.75 -12.21 3.02
CA CYS A 204 13.00 -12.16 2.26
C CYS A 204 14.17 -11.74 3.17
N LYS A 205 14.00 -10.67 3.95
CA LYS A 205 14.99 -10.20 4.91
C LYS A 205 15.39 -11.30 5.92
N GLU A 206 14.41 -12.00 6.50
CA GLU A 206 14.66 -13.09 7.43
C GLU A 206 15.42 -14.26 6.77
N MET A 207 15.08 -14.61 5.52
CA MET A 207 15.80 -15.65 4.77
C MET A 207 17.26 -15.25 4.51
N VAL A 208 17.49 -13.99 4.11
CA VAL A 208 18.83 -13.43 3.91
C VAL A 208 19.62 -13.42 5.23
N PHE A 209 18.99 -13.00 6.32
CA PHE A 209 19.60 -13.00 7.65
C PHE A 209 20.08 -14.40 8.09
N ASN A 210 19.32 -15.42 7.73
CA ASN A 210 19.65 -16.82 8.02
C ASN A 210 20.57 -17.46 6.95
N GLY A 211 21.14 -16.69 6.03
CA GLY A 211 22.16 -17.13 5.10
C GLY A 211 21.67 -17.93 3.89
N LEU A 212 20.38 -17.84 3.53
CA LEU A 212 19.83 -18.56 2.38
C LEU A 212 20.22 -17.95 1.02
N GLY A 213 20.96 -16.86 1.03
CA GLY A 213 21.40 -16.16 -0.15
C GLY A 213 21.48 -14.66 0.06
N TYR A 214 21.48 -13.88 -1.02
CA TYR A 214 21.35 -12.43 -0.95
C TYR A 214 19.94 -11.99 -1.33
N GLY A 215 19.55 -10.79 -0.87
CA GLY A 215 18.31 -10.12 -1.28
C GLY A 215 18.58 -8.70 -1.79
N ILE A 216 17.68 -8.16 -2.58
CA ILE A 216 17.70 -6.74 -2.94
C ILE A 216 16.62 -6.02 -2.12
N LEU A 217 17.05 -5.24 -1.13
CA LEU A 217 16.19 -4.70 -0.09
C LEU A 217 16.35 -3.17 0.03
N PRO A 218 15.28 -2.43 0.38
CA PRO A 218 15.39 -1.02 0.76
C PRO A 218 16.22 -0.84 2.03
N SER A 219 17.05 0.20 2.09
CA SER A 219 17.95 0.48 3.23
C SER A 219 17.22 0.57 4.57
N ILE A 220 16.01 1.08 4.61
CA ILE A 220 15.18 1.18 5.82
C ILE A 220 14.95 -0.16 6.55
N LEU A 221 15.01 -1.29 5.82
CA LEU A 221 14.80 -2.62 6.40
C LEU A 221 16.03 -3.18 7.09
N ILE A 222 17.20 -2.63 6.80
CA ILE A 222 18.48 -3.15 7.27
C ILE A 222 19.13 -2.24 8.31
N GLU A 223 18.59 -1.06 8.55
CA GLU A 223 19.12 -0.12 9.55
C GLU A 223 19.21 -0.70 10.96
N GLU A 224 18.28 -1.59 11.33
CA GLU A 224 18.23 -2.26 12.63
C GLU A 224 19.05 -3.58 12.65
N TYR A 225 19.72 -3.94 11.54
CA TYR A 225 20.46 -5.20 11.38
C TYR A 225 21.93 -4.94 11.00
N PRO A 226 22.75 -4.38 11.90
CA PRO A 226 24.14 -4.03 11.61
C PRO A 226 25.04 -5.22 11.27
N GLN A 227 24.59 -6.44 11.55
CA GLN A 227 25.27 -7.69 11.22
C GLN A 227 25.10 -8.12 9.75
N LEU A 228 24.20 -7.48 9.00
CA LEU A 228 24.05 -7.74 7.58
C LEU A 228 25.02 -6.88 6.76
N TYR A 229 25.65 -7.49 5.78
CA TYR A 229 26.45 -6.78 4.80
C TYR A 229 25.54 -6.19 3.73
N SER A 230 25.71 -4.92 3.42
CA SER A 230 24.88 -4.23 2.43
C SER A 230 25.71 -3.37 1.50
N ILE A 231 25.41 -3.44 0.21
CA ILE A 231 26.03 -2.63 -0.84
C ILE A 231 24.92 -1.86 -1.55
N PRO A 232 24.92 -0.52 -1.52
CA PRO A 232 23.96 0.27 -2.28
C PRO A 232 24.06 0.00 -3.78
N LEU A 233 22.92 -0.20 -4.43
CA LEU A 233 22.88 -0.37 -5.88
C LEU A 233 23.04 0.99 -6.55
N VAL A 234 23.90 1.03 -7.57
CA VAL A 234 24.19 2.25 -8.33
C VAL A 234 24.02 1.99 -9.83
N HIS A 235 23.50 2.95 -10.54
CA HIS A 235 23.44 2.97 -12.01
C HIS A 235 24.83 3.20 -12.62
N LYS A 236 24.99 2.89 -13.89
CA LYS A 236 26.25 3.15 -14.63
C LYS A 236 26.70 4.60 -14.60
N ASN A 237 25.79 5.54 -14.44
CA ASN A 237 26.08 6.96 -14.29
C ASN A 237 26.51 7.37 -12.87
N GLY A 238 26.61 6.43 -11.93
CA GLY A 238 26.98 6.64 -10.53
C GLY A 238 25.84 7.09 -9.62
N SER A 239 24.62 7.32 -10.12
CA SER A 239 23.46 7.61 -9.28
C SER A 239 23.01 6.35 -8.52
N LYS A 240 22.56 6.54 -7.28
CA LYS A 240 22.03 5.43 -6.49
C LYS A 240 20.67 5.01 -6.99
N LEU A 241 20.35 3.72 -6.90
CA LEU A 241 19.01 3.22 -7.12
C LEU A 241 18.15 3.62 -5.91
N GLU A 242 17.16 4.44 -6.14
CA GLU A 242 16.37 5.07 -5.09
C GLU A 242 14.91 4.68 -5.15
N ARG A 243 14.26 4.70 -3.99
CA ARG A 243 12.83 4.49 -3.83
C ARG A 243 12.24 5.64 -3.01
N LYS A 244 11.42 6.45 -3.66
CA LYS A 244 10.74 7.58 -3.06
C LYS A 244 9.50 7.15 -2.29
N THR A 245 9.19 7.87 -1.24
CA THR A 245 7.95 7.74 -0.47
C THR A 245 7.25 9.09 -0.45
N TRP A 246 6.01 9.09 -0.88
CA TRP A 246 5.15 10.27 -0.94
C TRP A 246 4.01 10.16 0.05
N LEU A 247 3.65 11.26 0.68
CA LEU A 247 2.37 11.46 1.32
C LEU A 247 1.44 12.10 0.31
N ILE A 248 0.24 11.55 0.16
CA ILE A 248 -0.84 12.13 -0.64
C ILE A 248 -2.04 12.41 0.24
N TYR A 249 -2.73 13.51 -0.05
CA TYR A 249 -3.97 13.88 0.61
C TYR A 249 -4.74 14.85 -0.26
N LYS A 250 -6.05 14.96 -0.02
CA LYS A 250 -6.88 15.99 -0.64
C LYS A 250 -6.80 17.27 0.17
N LYS A 251 -6.60 18.41 -0.49
CA LYS A 251 -6.45 19.71 0.16
C LYS A 251 -7.71 20.13 0.93
N GLU A 252 -8.87 19.75 0.42
CA GLU A 252 -10.16 19.95 1.04
C GLU A 252 -10.23 19.40 2.48
N LEU A 253 -9.45 18.37 2.78
CA LEU A 253 -9.37 17.76 4.12
C LEU A 253 -8.52 18.56 5.12
N LEU A 254 -7.78 19.58 4.67
CA LEU A 254 -6.97 20.43 5.56
C LEU A 254 -7.75 21.62 6.13
N ASP A 255 -8.88 21.93 5.53
CA ASP A 255 -9.73 23.05 5.93
C ASP A 255 -10.81 22.63 6.95
N LEU A 256 -10.74 21.36 7.41
CA LEU A 256 -11.63 20.73 8.39
C LEU A 256 -10.97 20.62 9.76
#